data_8180e12dee7d9d9ed99f5e0e1634d2db
#
_entry.id   8180e12dee7d9d9ed99f5e0e1634d2db
#
_cell.length_a   1.000
_cell.length_b   1.000
_cell.length_c   1.000
_cell.angle_alpha   90.00
_cell.angle_beta   90.00
_cell.angle_gamma   90.00
#
_symmetry.space_group_name_H-M   'P 1'
#
loop_
_entity.id
_entity.type
_entity.pdbx_description
1 polymer ?
#
loop_
_entity_poly.entity_id
_entity_poly.type
_entity_poly.pdbx_seq_one_letter_code
_entity_poly.pdbx_strand_id
1 'polypeptide(L)'
;SNKSFISNLLKVKSNMDSGMFYPLQVGAISALNQSNDWLLSLNNIYTSRRKLVWKLADKLGCSYSKNSSGLFVWAKINQNINSIDFINNLLEKHQIFVTPGSIFGSKGEGYIRLSLCSNEQEIIKAIERL
;
A
#
# COMPACT_ATOMS: atom_id res chain seq x y z
N SER A 1 -18.43 -22.23 -1.21
CA SER A 1 -18.04 -21.92 0.18
C SER A 1 -18.08 -23.19 1.03
N ASN A 2 -17.14 -23.36 1.93
CA ASN A 2 -17.09 -24.52 2.84
C ASN A 2 -18.04 -24.27 4.01
N LYS A 3 -19.21 -24.94 4.00
CA LYS A 3 -20.27 -24.77 5.03
C LYS A 3 -19.78 -25.10 6.44
N SER A 4 -18.95 -26.13 6.60
CA SER A 4 -18.40 -26.52 7.92
C SER A 4 -17.49 -25.43 8.46
N PHE A 5 -16.63 -24.85 7.64
CA PHE A 5 -15.75 -23.74 8.03
C PHE A 5 -16.56 -22.50 8.47
N ILE A 6 -17.59 -22.12 7.69
CA ILE A 6 -18.47 -21.00 8.02
C ILE A 6 -19.21 -21.26 9.34
N SER A 7 -19.72 -22.46 9.56
CA SER A 7 -20.40 -22.82 10.81
C SER A 7 -19.47 -22.70 12.03
N ASN A 8 -18.23 -23.15 11.92
CA ASN A 8 -17.26 -23.05 12.99
C ASN A 8 -16.83 -21.60 13.25
N LEU A 9 -16.64 -20.82 12.20
CA LEU A 9 -16.36 -19.38 12.31
C LEU A 9 -17.48 -18.63 13.03
N LEU A 10 -18.74 -18.93 12.68
CA LEU A 10 -19.90 -18.30 13.31
C LEU A 10 -20.00 -18.65 14.80
N LYS A 11 -19.68 -19.89 15.20
CA LYS A 11 -19.64 -20.27 16.63
C LYS A 11 -18.62 -19.44 17.40
N VAL A 12 -17.42 -19.24 16.85
CA VAL A 12 -16.40 -18.40 17.49
C VAL A 12 -16.84 -16.95 17.54
N LYS A 13 -17.24 -16.40 16.39
CA LYS A 13 -17.66 -15.00 16.27
C LYS A 13 -18.82 -14.64 17.20
N SER A 14 -19.86 -15.47 17.29
CA SER A 14 -21.02 -15.22 18.13
C SER A 14 -20.73 -15.21 19.63
N ASN A 15 -19.58 -15.78 20.05
CA ASN A 15 -19.12 -15.71 21.43
C ASN A 15 -18.12 -14.57 21.69
N MET A 16 -17.60 -13.94 20.63
CA MET A 16 -16.62 -12.84 20.74
C MET A 16 -17.27 -11.45 20.70
N ASP A 17 -18.34 -11.29 19.94
CA ASP A 17 -19.02 -10.00 19.79
C ASP A 17 -20.55 -10.16 19.69
N SER A 18 -21.28 -9.11 20.08
CA SER A 18 -22.75 -9.04 20.01
C SER A 18 -23.25 -8.54 18.64
N GLY A 19 -22.38 -8.36 17.68
CA GLY A 19 -22.64 -7.82 16.36
C GLY A 19 -21.85 -6.54 16.07
N MET A 20 -21.90 -6.15 14.82
CA MET A 20 -21.19 -4.94 14.36
C MET A 20 -21.99 -3.68 14.72
N PHE A 21 -21.30 -2.63 15.14
CA PHE A 21 -21.87 -1.31 15.39
C PHE A 21 -22.71 -0.82 14.20
N TYR A 22 -23.98 -0.49 14.44
CA TYR A 22 -24.96 -0.22 13.39
C TYR A 22 -24.53 0.88 12.39
N PRO A 23 -23.96 2.02 12.81
CA PRO A 23 -23.44 3.03 11.87
C PRO A 23 -22.41 2.51 10.87
N LEU A 24 -21.56 1.56 11.26
CA LEU A 24 -20.63 0.92 10.34
C LEU A 24 -21.34 0.07 9.28
N GLN A 25 -22.44 -0.60 9.65
CA GLN A 25 -23.27 -1.35 8.70
C GLN A 25 -23.92 -0.41 7.68
N VAL A 26 -24.48 0.72 8.12
CA VAL A 26 -25.06 1.73 7.25
C VAL A 26 -23.99 2.33 6.31
N GLY A 27 -22.82 2.65 6.85
CA GLY A 27 -21.68 3.12 6.04
C GLY A 27 -21.25 2.11 4.99
N ALA A 28 -21.17 0.83 5.35
CA ALA A 28 -20.83 -0.25 4.42
C ALA A 28 -21.87 -0.40 3.31
N ILE A 29 -23.14 -0.33 3.63
CA ILE A 29 -24.25 -0.36 2.65
C ILE A 29 -24.12 0.82 1.68
N SER A 30 -23.89 2.02 2.19
CA SER A 30 -23.69 3.21 1.36
C SER A 30 -22.48 3.07 0.44
N ALA A 31 -21.37 2.55 0.96
CA ALA A 31 -20.15 2.32 0.17
C ALA A 31 -20.36 1.27 -0.94
N LEU A 32 -21.08 0.18 -0.65
CA LEU A 32 -21.37 -0.86 -1.63
C LEU A 32 -22.35 -0.40 -2.73
N ASN A 33 -23.16 0.60 -2.44
CA ASN A 33 -24.12 1.19 -3.39
C ASN A 33 -23.52 2.36 -4.20
N GLN A 34 -22.21 2.64 -4.09
CA GLN A 34 -21.58 3.68 -4.89
C GLN A 34 -21.62 3.33 -6.39
N SER A 35 -21.69 4.37 -7.23
CA SER A 35 -21.70 4.21 -8.68
C SER A 35 -20.38 3.68 -9.22
N ASN A 36 -20.42 3.01 -10.36
CA ASN A 36 -19.20 2.61 -11.08
C ASN A 36 -18.34 3.82 -11.46
N ASP A 37 -18.95 4.97 -11.74
CA ASP A 37 -18.22 6.20 -12.09
C ASP A 37 -17.34 6.69 -10.94
N TRP A 38 -17.83 6.59 -9.71
CA TRP A 38 -17.05 6.89 -8.51
C TRP A 38 -15.83 5.97 -8.40
N LEU A 39 -16.03 4.66 -8.58
CA LEU A 39 -14.93 3.67 -8.53
C LEU A 39 -13.91 3.91 -9.66
N LEU A 40 -14.38 4.20 -10.87
CA LEU A 40 -13.50 4.51 -12.01
C LEU A 40 -12.69 5.78 -11.76
N SER A 41 -13.31 6.84 -11.24
CA SER A 41 -12.65 8.08 -10.87
C SER A 41 -11.54 7.84 -9.84
N LEU A 42 -11.83 7.10 -8.77
CA LEU A 42 -10.86 6.74 -7.74
C LEU A 42 -9.69 5.92 -8.33
N ASN A 43 -10.00 4.92 -9.15
CA ASN A 43 -8.99 4.08 -9.80
C ASN A 43 -8.09 4.89 -10.75
N ASN A 44 -8.61 5.89 -11.44
CA ASN A 44 -7.83 6.78 -12.30
C ASN A 44 -6.80 7.59 -11.50
N ILE A 45 -7.19 8.12 -10.34
CA ILE A 45 -6.27 8.82 -9.43
C ILE A 45 -5.12 7.89 -9.01
N TYR A 46 -5.42 6.69 -8.53
CA TYR A 46 -4.38 5.75 -8.11
C TYR A 46 -3.53 5.22 -9.27
N THR A 47 -4.10 5.11 -10.46
CA THR A 47 -3.34 4.74 -11.67
C THR A 47 -2.33 5.81 -12.04
N SER A 48 -2.71 7.08 -11.98
CA SER A 48 -1.79 8.22 -12.21
C SER A 48 -0.65 8.22 -11.19
N ARG A 49 -0.98 8.16 -9.89
CA ARG A 49 -0.01 8.11 -8.81
C ARG A 49 0.92 6.91 -8.90
N ARG A 50 0.41 5.74 -9.28
CA ARG A 50 1.20 4.53 -9.47
C ARG A 50 2.27 4.70 -10.54
N LYS A 51 1.95 5.34 -11.66
CA LYS A 51 2.93 5.65 -12.71
C LYS A 51 4.06 6.56 -12.20
N LEU A 52 3.73 7.54 -11.35
CA LEU A 52 4.74 8.40 -10.72
C LEU A 52 5.59 7.64 -9.70
N VAL A 53 4.98 6.79 -8.87
CA VAL A 53 5.69 5.96 -7.90
C VAL A 53 6.61 4.95 -8.59
N TRP A 54 6.22 4.41 -9.74
CA TRP A 54 7.12 3.58 -10.56
C TRP A 54 8.33 4.38 -11.06
N LYS A 55 8.14 5.62 -11.53
CA LYS A 55 9.27 6.49 -11.91
C LYS A 55 10.20 6.78 -10.72
N LEU A 56 9.62 6.98 -9.54
CA LEU A 56 10.40 7.15 -8.30
C LEU A 56 11.22 5.89 -8.00
N ALA A 57 10.61 4.70 -8.07
CA ALA A 57 11.29 3.42 -7.84
C ALA A 57 12.41 3.17 -8.88
N ASP A 58 12.18 3.52 -10.15
CA ASP A 58 13.18 3.43 -11.21
C ASP A 58 14.40 4.34 -10.92
N LYS A 59 14.17 5.60 -10.49
CA LYS A 59 15.23 6.53 -10.09
C LYS A 59 16.02 6.04 -8.86
N LEU A 60 15.35 5.37 -7.93
CA LEU A 60 15.97 4.74 -6.77
C LEU A 60 16.75 3.47 -7.12
N GLY A 61 16.72 3.02 -8.38
CA GLY A 61 17.36 1.78 -8.81
C GLY A 61 16.72 0.52 -8.25
N CYS A 62 15.43 0.55 -7.92
CA CYS A 62 14.68 -0.56 -7.34
C CYS A 62 13.91 -1.34 -8.42
N SER A 63 13.74 -2.64 -8.21
CA SER A 63 12.91 -3.49 -9.05
C SER A 63 11.56 -3.80 -8.38
N TYR A 64 10.48 -3.84 -9.17
CA TYR A 64 9.11 -4.03 -8.68
C TYR A 64 8.24 -4.74 -9.71
N SER A 65 7.10 -5.29 -9.26
CA SER A 65 6.11 -5.90 -10.14
C SER A 65 5.09 -4.86 -10.61
N LYS A 66 4.87 -4.79 -11.93
CA LYS A 66 3.80 -3.96 -12.52
C LYS A 66 2.41 -4.59 -12.40
N ASN A 67 2.33 -5.87 -12.07
CA ASN A 67 1.08 -6.63 -11.95
C ASN A 67 0.50 -6.60 -10.51
N SER A 68 1.08 -5.77 -9.63
CA SER A 68 0.55 -5.60 -8.27
C SER A 68 -0.64 -4.64 -8.26
N SER A 69 -1.62 -4.94 -7.41
CA SER A 69 -2.77 -4.08 -7.10
C SER A 69 -2.65 -3.49 -5.69
N GLY A 70 -3.64 -2.68 -5.29
CA GLY A 70 -3.67 -2.05 -3.96
C GLY A 70 -2.95 -0.70 -3.91
N LEU A 71 -2.73 -0.18 -2.71
CA LEU A 71 -2.27 1.19 -2.44
C LEU A 71 -0.76 1.33 -2.26
N PHE A 72 0.00 0.26 -2.47
CA PHE A 72 1.43 0.22 -2.24
C PHE A 72 2.17 -0.41 -3.41
N VAL A 73 3.40 0.09 -3.64
CA VAL A 73 4.38 -0.58 -4.49
C VAL A 73 5.44 -1.18 -3.58
N TRP A 74 5.61 -2.49 -3.68
CA TRP A 74 6.67 -3.23 -2.99
C TRP A 74 7.86 -3.34 -3.94
N ALA A 75 8.97 -2.69 -3.58
CA ALA A 75 10.13 -2.58 -4.45
C ALA A 75 11.37 -3.19 -3.79
N LYS A 76 12.10 -3.99 -4.54
CA LYS A 76 13.36 -4.61 -4.11
C LYS A 76 14.52 -3.63 -4.35
N ILE A 77 15.33 -3.43 -3.34
CA ILE A 77 16.59 -2.68 -3.43
C ILE A 77 17.58 -3.55 -4.20
N ASN A 78 18.12 -3.05 -5.32
CA ASN A 78 19.09 -3.79 -6.13
C ASN A 78 20.54 -3.57 -5.66
N GLN A 79 20.78 -2.64 -4.76
CA GLN A 79 22.07 -2.35 -4.15
C GLN A 79 22.34 -3.31 -3.00
N ASN A 80 23.61 -3.59 -2.73
CA ASN A 80 24.03 -4.43 -1.59
C ASN A 80 24.05 -3.61 -0.29
N ILE A 81 22.87 -3.20 0.16
CA ILE A 81 22.65 -2.40 1.37
C ILE A 81 21.38 -2.90 2.05
N ASN A 82 21.34 -2.86 3.39
CA ASN A 82 20.12 -3.19 4.11
C ASN A 82 19.06 -2.08 3.96
N SER A 83 17.80 -2.45 4.20
CA SER A 83 16.67 -1.54 3.97
C SER A 83 16.69 -0.31 4.86
N ILE A 84 17.18 -0.40 6.10
CA ILE A 84 17.25 0.73 7.04
C ILE A 84 18.33 1.73 6.60
N ASP A 85 19.53 1.25 6.26
CA ASP A 85 20.62 2.12 5.81
C ASP A 85 20.28 2.79 4.47
N PHE A 86 19.59 2.07 3.58
CA PHE A 86 19.07 2.64 2.35
C PHE A 86 18.13 3.82 2.63
N ILE A 87 17.18 3.66 3.57
CA ILE A 87 16.23 4.72 3.94
C ILE A 87 16.94 5.88 4.63
N ASN A 88 17.87 5.63 5.53
CA ASN A 88 18.64 6.68 6.20
C ASN A 88 19.43 7.53 5.19
N ASN A 89 20.12 6.89 4.25
CA ASN A 89 20.80 7.58 3.17
C ASN A 89 19.84 8.44 2.31
N LEU A 90 18.65 7.91 2.02
CA LEU A 90 17.65 8.60 1.23
C LEU A 90 17.09 9.82 1.98
N LEU A 91 16.86 9.67 3.29
CA LEU A 91 16.38 10.75 4.15
C LEU A 91 17.43 11.86 4.30
N GLU A 92 18.67 11.49 4.58
CA GLU A 92 19.77 12.46 4.81
C GLU A 92 20.12 13.24 3.54
N LYS A 93 20.23 12.56 2.40
CA LYS A 93 20.70 13.19 1.15
C LYS A 93 19.58 13.88 0.37
N HIS A 94 18.37 13.32 0.40
CA HIS A 94 17.28 13.75 -0.47
C HIS A 94 16.03 14.20 0.27
N GLN A 95 16.02 14.09 1.62
CA GLN A 95 14.86 14.41 2.46
C GLN A 95 13.60 13.64 2.03
N ILE A 96 13.79 12.38 1.64
CA ILE A 96 12.73 11.47 1.23
C ILE A 96 12.68 10.31 2.24
N PHE A 97 11.49 10.11 2.83
CA PHE A 97 11.23 8.96 3.70
C PHE A 97 10.27 8.00 3.02
N VAL A 98 10.67 6.72 2.96
CA VAL A 98 9.82 5.61 2.56
C VAL A 98 9.92 4.49 3.58
N THR A 99 9.00 3.55 3.57
CA THR A 99 8.95 2.52 4.60
C THR A 99 9.95 1.39 4.31
N PRO A 100 10.91 1.09 5.21
CA PRO A 100 11.79 -0.07 5.03
C PRO A 100 11.01 -1.38 5.14
N GLY A 101 11.34 -2.34 4.30
CA GLY A 101 10.63 -3.62 4.29
C GLY A 101 10.88 -4.47 5.53
N SER A 102 12.01 -4.31 6.19
CA SER A 102 12.38 -5.04 7.42
C SER A 102 11.36 -4.89 8.55
N ILE A 103 10.60 -3.79 8.63
CA ILE A 103 9.54 -3.61 9.64
C ILE A 103 8.36 -4.59 9.46
N PHE A 104 8.24 -5.21 8.28
CA PHE A 104 7.20 -6.21 7.99
C PHE A 104 7.68 -7.65 8.22
N GLY A 105 8.85 -7.81 8.82
CA GLY A 105 9.46 -9.09 9.15
C GLY A 105 10.73 -9.37 8.35
N SER A 106 11.42 -10.46 8.70
CA SER A 106 12.73 -10.82 8.13
C SER A 106 12.74 -11.02 6.61
N LYS A 107 11.61 -11.41 6.02
CA LYS A 107 11.45 -11.56 4.57
C LYS A 107 11.30 -10.23 3.82
N GLY A 108 11.10 -9.14 4.56
CA GLY A 108 11.05 -7.79 4.01
C GLY A 108 12.42 -7.11 3.90
N GLU A 109 13.49 -7.74 4.40
CA GLU A 109 14.84 -7.19 4.26
C GLU A 109 15.25 -7.10 2.80
N GLY A 110 15.91 -6.00 2.43
CA GLY A 110 16.25 -5.67 1.05
C GLY A 110 15.09 -5.12 0.20
N TYR A 111 13.97 -4.77 0.84
CA TYR A 111 12.81 -4.16 0.18
C TYR A 111 12.42 -2.83 0.81
N ILE A 112 11.68 -2.04 0.03
CA ILE A 112 11.00 -0.82 0.48
C ILE A 112 9.52 -0.86 0.06
N ARG A 113 8.68 -0.18 0.83
CA ARG A 113 7.27 0.02 0.50
C ARG A 113 7.02 1.48 0.16
N LEU A 114 6.55 1.74 -1.05
CA LEU A 114 6.15 3.05 -1.55
C LEU A 114 4.63 3.18 -1.52
N SER A 115 4.11 4.29 -1.00
CA SER A 115 2.66 4.54 -0.87
C SER A 115 2.11 5.33 -2.06
N LEU A 116 0.90 4.99 -2.51
CA LEU A 116 0.12 5.76 -3.46
C LEU A 116 -0.79 6.80 -2.79
N CYS A 117 -0.77 6.89 -1.44
CA CYS A 117 -1.67 7.78 -0.70
C CYS A 117 -1.20 9.25 -0.73
N SER A 118 0.08 9.52 -1.01
CA SER A 118 0.58 10.88 -1.24
C SER A 118 -0.01 11.48 -2.52
N ASN A 119 -0.20 12.80 -2.56
CA ASN A 119 -0.65 13.46 -3.77
C ASN A 119 0.45 13.48 -4.84
N GLU A 120 0.06 13.73 -6.09
CA GLU A 120 0.97 13.68 -7.23
C GLU A 120 2.11 14.69 -7.11
N GLN A 121 1.84 15.88 -6.59
CA GLN A 121 2.85 16.94 -6.43
C GLN A 121 3.97 16.52 -5.46
N GLU A 122 3.62 15.87 -4.35
CA GLU A 122 4.61 15.36 -3.39
C GLU A 122 5.47 14.24 -3.98
N ILE A 123 4.86 13.37 -4.79
CA ILE A 123 5.61 12.30 -5.49
C ILE A 123 6.55 12.92 -6.54
N ILE A 124 6.10 13.94 -7.29
CA ILE A 124 6.93 14.66 -8.27
C ILE A 124 8.10 15.35 -7.58
N LYS A 125 7.87 16.08 -6.48
CA LYS A 125 8.94 16.70 -5.71
C LYS A 125 9.98 15.68 -5.21
N ALA A 126 9.53 14.50 -4.78
CA ALA A 126 10.46 13.43 -4.40
C ALA A 126 11.29 12.95 -5.61
N ILE A 127 10.69 12.83 -6.78
CA ILE A 127 11.41 12.48 -8.02
C ILE A 127 12.45 13.55 -8.40
N GLU A 128 12.13 14.83 -8.20
CA GLU A 128 13.02 15.96 -8.55
C GLU A 128 14.23 16.07 -7.60
N ARG A 129 14.11 15.60 -6.36
CA ARG A 129 15.20 15.61 -5.36
C ARG A 129 16.25 14.51 -5.57
N LEU A 130 15.97 13.51 -6.38
CA LEU A 130 16.90 12.43 -6.78
C LEU A 130 17.66 12.77 -8.06
#